data_50dcf4da07a32cc0ca3892c6c87dfdbb
#
_entry.id   50dcf4da07a32cc0ca3892c6c87dfdbb
#
_cell.length_a   1.000
_cell.length_b   1.000
_cell.length_c   1.000
_cell.angle_alpha   90.00
_cell.angle_beta   90.00
_cell.angle_gamma   90.00
#
_symmetry.space_group_name_H-M   'P 1'
#
loop_
_entity.id
_entity.type
_entity.pdbx_description
1 polymer ?
#
loop_
_entity_poly.entity_id
_entity_poly.type
_entity_poly.pdbx_seq_one_letter_code
_entity_poly.pdbx_strand_id
1 'polypeptide(L)'
;DGTTHQLTPEAYRDFDSFEGCYAPDGSYIFCSTGTFLGLPCTDGGSNMSGLFRYDPSTGKTRQLTYDQDSNWGPVVMENGMILYQRWEYADLPHANSRVTFTMNPDGTNQRAYYGSNSYFPTSYFDARPIPGRPSAMVGIVTGHHSTPRSGRLMIIDVNKGRREADGVVAEIPYSGRKVLPEVRDRQADGCWPRFLQPWPLNDTYFLVAMKASPESLWGLYLVDSFDNMTLICEDEGV
;
A
#
# COMPACT_ATOMS: atom_id res chain seq x y z
N ASP A 1 13.64 -3.03 25.39
CA ASP A 1 13.24 -2.78 26.78
C ASP A 1 11.72 -2.71 26.94
N GLY A 2 10.95 -2.71 25.84
CA GLY A 2 9.49 -2.66 25.83
C GLY A 2 8.89 -1.27 26.10
N THR A 3 9.70 -0.22 26.11
CA THR A 3 9.20 1.16 26.21
C THR A 3 8.72 1.68 24.85
N THR A 4 7.61 2.42 24.89
CA THR A 4 7.04 3.08 23.70
C THR A 4 7.35 4.58 23.80
N HIS A 5 7.84 5.15 22.70
CA HIS A 5 8.13 6.57 22.61
C HIS A 5 7.34 7.20 21.46
N GLN A 6 6.66 8.31 21.74
CA GLN A 6 6.01 9.11 20.70
C GLN A 6 7.07 9.93 19.95
N LEU A 7 7.11 9.81 18.63
CA LEU A 7 8.03 10.55 17.77
C LEU A 7 7.46 11.89 17.28
N THR A 8 6.14 11.99 17.17
CA THR A 8 5.46 13.21 16.74
C THR A 8 5.23 14.17 17.91
N PRO A 9 5.30 15.50 17.72
CA PRO A 9 5.09 16.47 18.80
C PRO A 9 3.68 16.34 19.41
N GLU A 10 3.58 16.24 20.73
CA GLU A 10 2.31 16.22 21.44
C GLU A 10 1.53 17.55 21.40
N ALA A 11 2.21 18.63 21.03
CA ALA A 11 1.62 19.97 20.99
C ALA A 11 0.53 20.14 19.92
N TYR A 12 0.52 19.27 18.94
CA TYR A 12 -0.44 19.33 17.81
C TYR A 12 -1.38 18.14 17.88
N ARG A 13 -2.61 18.38 18.34
CA ARG A 13 -3.66 17.35 18.46
C ARG A 13 -4.62 17.30 17.28
N ASP A 14 -4.42 18.18 16.30
CA ASP A 14 -5.37 18.42 15.22
C ASP A 14 -5.04 17.60 13.96
N PHE A 15 -4.05 16.71 14.02
CA PHE A 15 -3.69 15.83 12.93
C PHE A 15 -3.26 14.43 13.40
N ASP A 16 -3.48 13.47 12.53
CA ASP A 16 -3.10 12.09 12.73
C ASP A 16 -1.74 11.79 12.07
N SER A 17 -0.98 10.87 12.68
CA SER A 17 0.24 10.30 12.10
C SER A 17 0.14 8.78 12.16
N PHE A 18 0.35 8.11 11.02
CA PHE A 18 0.11 6.68 10.88
C PHE A 18 0.98 6.09 9.77
N GLU A 19 1.00 4.78 9.67
CA GLU A 19 1.77 4.02 8.68
C GLU A 19 3.19 4.55 8.49
N GLY A 20 4.20 3.75 8.68
CA GLY A 20 5.54 4.28 8.51
C GLY A 20 6.62 3.22 8.37
N CYS A 21 7.79 3.68 7.95
CA CYS A 21 8.99 2.86 7.81
C CYS A 21 10.24 3.62 8.23
N TYR A 22 11.27 2.88 8.64
CA TYR A 22 12.60 3.43 8.85
C TYR A 22 13.33 3.52 7.50
N ALA A 23 13.84 4.69 7.18
CA ALA A 23 14.75 4.88 6.05
C ALA A 23 16.16 4.34 6.39
N PRO A 24 17.01 4.07 5.37
CA PRO A 24 18.35 3.50 5.59
C PRO A 24 19.27 4.35 6.47
N ASP A 25 19.03 5.64 6.56
CA ASP A 25 19.78 6.59 7.39
C ASP A 25 19.26 6.72 8.83
N GLY A 26 18.28 5.89 9.21
CA GLY A 26 17.66 5.90 10.53
C GLY A 26 16.57 6.95 10.72
N SER A 27 16.26 7.76 9.71
CA SER A 27 15.09 8.63 9.75
C SER A 27 13.79 7.82 9.61
N TYR A 28 12.68 8.41 10.00
CA TYR A 28 11.37 7.76 9.95
C TYR A 28 10.47 8.46 8.94
N ILE A 29 9.92 7.72 7.98
CA ILE A 29 8.99 8.23 6.97
C ILE A 29 7.60 7.68 7.30
N PHE A 30 6.59 8.56 7.35
CA PHE A 30 5.25 8.23 7.80
C PHE A 30 4.19 9.07 7.10
N CYS A 31 2.94 8.62 7.16
CA CYS A 31 1.78 9.37 6.71
C CYS A 31 1.30 10.32 7.79
N SER A 32 0.88 11.52 7.41
CA SER A 32 0.23 12.45 8.35
C SER A 32 -0.78 13.34 7.65
N THR A 33 -1.85 13.67 8.37
CA THR A 33 -2.82 14.71 7.98
C THR A 33 -2.34 16.13 8.33
N GLY A 34 -1.09 16.28 8.81
CA GLY A 34 -0.42 17.54 9.07
C GLY A 34 -0.17 18.42 7.84
N THR A 35 -0.70 18.03 6.68
CA THR A 35 -0.83 18.88 5.49
C THR A 35 -1.84 20.01 5.70
N PHE A 36 -2.81 19.83 6.61
CA PHE A 36 -3.96 20.71 6.85
C PHE A 36 -4.81 20.98 5.60
N LEU A 37 -4.82 20.03 4.66
CA LEU A 37 -5.62 20.11 3.44
C LEU A 37 -6.80 19.15 3.52
N GLY A 38 -7.93 19.57 2.99
CA GLY A 38 -9.11 18.73 2.82
C GLY A 38 -9.12 18.02 1.48
N LEU A 39 -9.72 16.84 1.41
CA LEU A 39 -9.88 16.09 0.15
C LEU A 39 -10.88 16.80 -0.76
N PRO A 40 -10.51 17.12 -2.02
CA PRO A 40 -11.40 17.80 -2.96
C PRO A 40 -12.69 17.06 -3.25
N CYS A 41 -12.64 15.73 -3.37
CA CYS A 41 -13.84 14.92 -3.67
C CYS A 41 -14.88 14.85 -2.53
N THR A 42 -14.54 15.35 -1.34
CA THR A 42 -15.45 15.47 -0.18
C THR A 42 -15.69 16.92 0.22
N ASP A 43 -15.50 17.87 -0.71
CA ASP A 43 -15.60 19.31 -0.47
C ASP A 43 -14.80 19.79 0.76
N GLY A 44 -13.65 19.13 1.00
CA GLY A 44 -12.79 19.39 2.15
C GLY A 44 -13.25 18.73 3.46
N GLY A 45 -14.31 17.92 3.43
CA GLY A 45 -14.89 17.28 4.63
C GLY A 45 -14.06 16.14 5.23
N SER A 46 -12.99 15.71 4.56
CA SER A 46 -12.04 14.69 5.03
C SER A 46 -10.62 15.20 4.91
N ASN A 47 -9.76 14.88 5.89
CA ASN A 47 -8.38 15.30 5.88
C ASN A 47 -7.55 14.51 4.87
N MET A 48 -6.70 15.20 4.12
CA MET A 48 -5.74 14.62 3.20
C MET A 48 -4.46 14.23 3.95
N SER A 49 -3.92 13.05 3.65
CA SER A 49 -2.61 12.62 4.16
C SER A 49 -1.48 12.86 3.15
N GLY A 50 -0.37 13.39 3.64
CA GLY A 50 0.91 13.46 2.92
C GLY A 50 1.96 12.58 3.59
N LEU A 51 3.11 12.42 2.93
CA LEU A 51 4.28 11.76 3.53
C LEU A 51 5.18 12.79 4.20
N PHE A 52 5.66 12.44 5.39
CA PHE A 52 6.55 13.24 6.21
C PHE A 52 7.77 12.41 6.60
N ARG A 53 8.88 13.09 6.85
CA ARG A 53 10.10 12.50 7.38
C ARG A 53 10.46 13.15 8.70
N TYR A 54 10.67 12.33 9.72
CA TYR A 54 11.24 12.72 10.99
C TYR A 54 12.72 12.31 11.05
N ASP A 55 13.58 13.24 11.41
CA ASP A 55 15.00 13.02 11.62
C ASP A 55 15.29 13.00 13.12
N PRO A 56 15.61 11.82 13.70
CA PRO A 56 15.85 11.71 15.14
C PRO A 56 17.12 12.43 15.61
N SER A 57 18.08 12.68 14.71
CA SER A 57 19.32 13.39 15.06
C SER A 57 19.12 14.88 15.30
N THR A 58 18.12 15.46 14.66
CA THR A 58 17.79 16.89 14.73
C THR A 58 16.46 17.17 15.41
N GLY A 59 15.62 16.13 15.61
CA GLY A 59 14.25 16.28 16.10
C GLY A 59 13.29 16.99 15.12
N LYS A 60 13.68 17.13 13.85
CA LYS A 60 12.91 17.90 12.86
C LYS A 60 12.02 16.97 12.03
N THR A 61 10.80 17.44 11.79
CA THR A 61 9.85 16.84 10.84
C THR A 61 9.76 17.71 9.60
N ARG A 62 9.75 17.08 8.42
CA ARG A 62 9.60 17.73 7.12
C ARG A 62 8.60 17.00 6.25
N GLN A 63 7.70 17.73 5.61
CA GLN A 63 6.81 17.20 4.59
C GLN A 63 7.61 16.83 3.33
N LEU A 64 7.29 15.68 2.72
CA LEU A 64 7.95 15.15 1.53
C LEU A 64 7.08 15.24 0.27
N THR A 65 5.76 15.09 0.41
CA THR A 65 4.81 15.12 -0.72
C THR A 65 3.84 16.28 -0.58
N TYR A 66 3.50 16.90 -1.71
CA TYR A 66 2.67 18.11 -1.82
C TYR A 66 1.57 17.92 -2.86
N ASP A 67 1.05 16.70 -2.96
CA ASP A 67 0.02 16.35 -3.92
C ASP A 67 -1.34 16.92 -3.50
N GLN A 68 -2.25 16.99 -4.46
CA GLN A 68 -3.63 17.43 -4.23
C GLN A 68 -4.41 16.40 -3.42
N ASP A 69 -4.07 15.11 -3.56
CA ASP A 69 -4.74 13.98 -2.94
C ASP A 69 -3.78 13.15 -2.08
N SER A 70 -4.34 12.20 -1.32
CA SER A 70 -3.61 11.48 -0.30
C SER A 70 -2.50 10.57 -0.81
N ASN A 71 -1.45 10.45 -0.01
CA ASN A 71 -0.38 9.47 -0.14
C ASN A 71 -0.39 8.52 1.07
N TRP A 72 -0.06 7.23 0.87
CA TRP A 72 -0.12 6.20 1.90
C TRP A 72 1.00 5.17 1.79
N GLY A 73 1.17 4.39 2.87
CA GLY A 73 1.93 3.15 2.91
C GLY A 73 3.39 3.25 2.47
N PRO A 74 4.21 4.18 2.99
CA PRO A 74 5.61 4.26 2.61
C PRO A 74 6.37 3.02 3.08
N VAL A 75 7.17 2.43 2.18
CA VAL A 75 8.09 1.32 2.48
C VAL A 75 9.42 1.51 1.77
N VAL A 76 10.49 1.02 2.37
CA VAL A 76 11.84 1.09 1.78
C VAL A 76 12.04 -0.06 0.80
N MET A 77 12.52 0.25 -0.39
CA MET A 77 12.95 -0.71 -1.40
C MET A 77 14.42 -1.12 -1.18
N GLU A 78 14.84 -2.26 -1.75
CA GLU A 78 16.24 -2.73 -1.65
C GLU A 78 17.26 -1.71 -2.18
N ASN A 79 16.88 -0.88 -3.14
CA ASN A 79 17.73 0.19 -3.69
C ASN A 79 17.72 1.48 -2.85
N GLY A 80 17.09 1.47 -1.67
CA GLY A 80 17.00 2.61 -0.76
C GLY A 80 15.94 3.66 -1.13
N MET A 81 15.24 3.50 -2.24
CA MET A 81 14.10 4.36 -2.58
C MET A 81 12.89 4.05 -1.70
N ILE A 82 11.96 4.97 -1.63
CA ILE A 82 10.68 4.80 -0.95
C ILE A 82 9.62 4.47 -1.99
N LEU A 83 8.98 3.31 -1.84
CA LEU A 83 7.76 2.94 -2.54
C LEU A 83 6.58 3.43 -1.70
N TYR A 84 5.60 4.05 -2.32
CA TYR A 84 4.39 4.52 -1.65
C TYR A 84 3.20 4.50 -2.58
N GLN A 85 2.01 4.60 -2.04
CA GLN A 85 0.80 4.74 -2.80
C GLN A 85 0.42 6.21 -2.92
N ARG A 86 0.04 6.62 -4.12
CA ARG A 86 -0.46 7.95 -4.43
C ARG A 86 -1.82 7.85 -5.10
N TRP A 87 -2.75 8.70 -4.69
CA TRP A 87 -3.98 8.90 -5.41
C TRP A 87 -3.76 9.97 -6.49
N GLU A 88 -3.85 9.56 -7.75
CA GLU A 88 -3.84 10.48 -8.88
C GLU A 88 -5.28 10.84 -9.28
N TYR A 89 -5.64 12.09 -9.09
CA TYR A 89 -6.96 12.62 -9.40
C TYR A 89 -6.84 13.66 -10.52
N ALA A 90 -6.44 13.23 -11.71
CA ALA A 90 -6.15 14.09 -12.85
C ALA A 90 -7.00 13.70 -14.07
N ASP A 91 -6.41 13.02 -15.06
CA ASP A 91 -7.06 12.72 -16.33
C ASP A 91 -7.95 11.48 -16.32
N LEU A 92 -7.73 10.56 -15.37
CA LEU A 92 -8.58 9.39 -15.16
C LEU A 92 -9.64 9.67 -14.11
N PRO A 93 -10.80 8.96 -14.15
CA PRO A 93 -11.74 8.99 -13.05
C PRO A 93 -11.06 8.66 -11.72
N HIS A 94 -11.28 9.45 -10.68
CA HIS A 94 -10.63 9.33 -9.37
C HIS A 94 -10.76 7.93 -8.73
N ALA A 95 -11.79 7.18 -9.09
CA ALA A 95 -11.98 5.80 -8.62
C ALA A 95 -10.95 4.81 -9.17
N ASN A 96 -10.15 5.17 -10.18
CA ASN A 96 -9.27 4.26 -10.91
C ASN A 96 -7.79 4.67 -10.85
N SER A 97 -7.35 5.33 -9.79
CA SER A 97 -6.02 5.95 -9.81
C SER A 97 -5.28 5.95 -8.46
N ARG A 98 -5.51 4.95 -7.60
CA ARG A 98 -4.74 4.75 -6.37
C ARG A 98 -3.63 3.75 -6.59
N VAL A 99 -2.48 4.26 -7.03
CA VAL A 99 -1.41 3.47 -7.64
C VAL A 99 -0.06 3.71 -6.96
N THR A 100 0.97 2.98 -7.37
CA THR A 100 2.27 3.06 -6.72
C THR A 100 3.21 4.05 -7.38
N PHE A 101 3.93 4.77 -6.53
CA PHE A 101 4.98 5.71 -6.86
C PHE A 101 6.26 5.39 -6.11
N THR A 102 7.39 5.92 -6.57
CA THR A 102 8.66 5.89 -5.87
C THR A 102 9.25 7.28 -5.75
N MET A 103 10.05 7.48 -4.69
CA MET A 103 10.83 8.70 -4.48
C MET A 103 12.14 8.38 -3.76
N ASN A 104 13.07 9.33 -3.75
CA ASN A 104 14.22 9.29 -2.86
C ASN A 104 13.77 9.52 -1.40
N PRO A 105 14.52 9.08 -0.39
CA PRO A 105 14.17 9.29 1.02
C PRO A 105 14.04 10.76 1.45
N ASP A 106 14.58 11.67 0.66
CA ASP A 106 14.47 13.11 0.86
C ASP A 106 13.24 13.75 0.19
N GLY A 107 12.38 12.94 -0.47
CA GLY A 107 11.18 13.38 -1.18
C GLY A 107 11.42 13.84 -2.62
N THR A 108 12.66 13.82 -3.11
CA THR A 108 12.97 14.14 -4.51
C THR A 108 12.73 12.96 -5.45
N ASN A 109 12.77 13.20 -6.76
CA ASN A 109 12.65 12.17 -7.81
C ASN A 109 11.35 11.34 -7.69
N GLN A 110 10.24 12.00 -7.39
CA GLN A 110 8.93 11.36 -7.36
C GLN A 110 8.51 10.93 -8.78
N ARG A 111 8.15 9.68 -8.93
CA ARG A 111 7.75 9.13 -10.23
C ARG A 111 6.81 7.95 -10.10
N ALA A 112 5.95 7.78 -11.09
CA ALA A 112 5.09 6.61 -11.18
C ALA A 112 5.92 5.32 -11.25
N TYR A 113 5.50 4.31 -10.49
CA TYR A 113 6.12 3.00 -10.47
C TYR A 113 5.27 1.97 -11.19
N TYR A 114 3.97 1.87 -10.83
CA TYR A 114 2.99 1.00 -11.51
C TYR A 114 1.58 1.59 -11.45
N GLY A 115 0.84 1.46 -12.55
CA GLY A 115 -0.59 1.74 -12.62
C GLY A 115 -0.96 3.16 -13.03
N SER A 116 -0.02 4.08 -13.14
CA SER A 116 -0.30 5.44 -13.61
C SER A 116 -0.86 5.42 -15.04
N ASN A 117 -1.90 6.22 -15.30
CA ASN A 117 -2.67 6.21 -16.55
C ASN A 117 -3.22 4.84 -16.95
N SER A 118 -3.66 4.05 -15.96
CA SER A 118 -4.31 2.75 -16.14
C SER A 118 -5.66 2.73 -15.43
N TYR A 119 -6.60 1.94 -15.93
CA TYR A 119 -7.88 1.69 -15.27
C TYR A 119 -7.83 0.48 -14.34
N PHE A 120 -6.82 -0.37 -14.50
CA PHE A 120 -6.55 -1.51 -13.64
C PHE A 120 -5.08 -1.47 -13.15
N PRO A 121 -4.81 -1.78 -11.88
CA PRO A 121 -5.79 -1.93 -10.79
C PRO A 121 -6.41 -0.59 -10.41
N THR A 122 -7.65 -0.59 -9.95
CA THR A 122 -8.32 0.60 -9.40
C THR A 122 -7.57 1.15 -8.19
N SER A 123 -7.13 0.25 -7.31
CA SER A 123 -6.28 0.55 -6.15
C SER A 123 -5.35 -0.62 -5.88
N TYR A 124 -4.10 -0.32 -5.52
CA TYR A 124 -3.11 -1.32 -5.14
C TYR A 124 -2.47 -0.92 -3.82
N PHE A 125 -3.07 -1.42 -2.72
CA PHE A 125 -2.70 -1.07 -1.35
C PHE A 125 -1.66 -2.00 -0.75
N ASP A 126 -1.00 -1.53 0.31
CA ASP A 126 -0.04 -2.27 1.12
C ASP A 126 1.07 -2.93 0.30
N ALA A 127 1.48 -2.27 -0.80
CA ALA A 127 2.52 -2.77 -1.68
C ALA A 127 3.86 -2.91 -0.95
N ARG A 128 4.47 -4.10 -1.02
CA ARG A 128 5.78 -4.37 -0.42
C ARG A 128 6.73 -4.98 -1.43
N PRO A 129 7.98 -4.47 -1.51
CA PRO A 129 9.03 -5.07 -2.34
C PRO A 129 9.28 -6.50 -1.92
N ILE A 130 9.49 -7.39 -2.89
CA ILE A 130 9.79 -8.81 -2.63
C ILE A 130 11.32 -8.96 -2.49
N PRO A 131 11.82 -9.50 -1.36
CA PRO A 131 13.26 -9.70 -1.15
C PRO A 131 13.90 -10.50 -2.29
N GLY A 132 15.04 -10.01 -2.80
CA GLY A 132 15.76 -10.63 -3.91
C GLY A 132 15.13 -10.44 -5.29
N ARG A 133 14.01 -9.69 -5.39
CA ARG A 133 13.36 -9.36 -6.66
C ARG A 133 13.08 -7.85 -6.77
N PRO A 134 14.08 -7.04 -7.11
CA PRO A 134 14.04 -5.59 -6.99
C PRO A 134 12.96 -4.89 -7.86
N SER A 135 12.43 -5.60 -8.87
CA SER A 135 11.34 -5.11 -9.74
C SER A 135 9.96 -5.63 -9.34
N ALA A 136 9.89 -6.55 -8.37
CA ALA A 136 8.64 -7.19 -7.98
C ALA A 136 8.15 -6.68 -6.63
N MET A 137 6.83 -6.62 -6.49
CA MET A 137 6.13 -6.27 -5.26
C MET A 137 4.89 -7.14 -5.10
N VAL A 138 4.50 -7.40 -3.86
CA VAL A 138 3.22 -7.99 -3.49
C VAL A 138 2.34 -6.93 -2.85
N GLY A 139 1.04 -6.97 -3.11
CA GLY A 139 0.09 -6.00 -2.56
C GLY A 139 -1.35 -6.42 -2.79
N ILE A 140 -2.27 -5.56 -2.37
CA ILE A 140 -3.70 -5.83 -2.36
C ILE A 140 -4.41 -5.01 -3.44
N VAL A 141 -4.97 -5.69 -4.43
CA VAL A 141 -5.89 -5.06 -5.40
C VAL A 141 -7.28 -4.98 -4.78
N THR A 142 -7.80 -3.77 -4.70
CA THR A 142 -9.14 -3.48 -4.16
C THR A 142 -9.82 -2.37 -4.97
N GLY A 143 -11.05 -2.03 -4.63
CA GLY A 143 -11.80 -0.94 -5.24
C GLY A 143 -11.73 0.36 -4.44
N HIS A 144 -12.12 1.45 -5.08
CA HIS A 144 -12.24 2.75 -4.43
C HIS A 144 -13.35 2.75 -3.36
N HIS A 145 -14.49 2.14 -3.67
CA HIS A 145 -15.66 2.04 -2.78
C HIS A 145 -15.88 0.61 -2.24
N SER A 146 -14.91 -0.28 -2.33
CA SER A 146 -14.96 -1.61 -1.70
C SER A 146 -14.73 -1.53 -0.19
N THR A 147 -14.84 -2.67 0.50
CA THR A 147 -14.40 -2.78 1.89
C THR A 147 -12.98 -2.24 2.02
N PRO A 148 -12.74 -1.28 2.90
CA PRO A 148 -11.46 -0.59 2.96
C PRO A 148 -10.28 -1.51 2.99
N ARG A 149 -9.38 -1.32 2.03
CA ARG A 149 -8.07 -1.95 1.84
C ARG A 149 -8.05 -3.48 1.69
N SER A 150 -9.12 -4.22 2.03
CA SER A 150 -9.14 -5.67 1.82
C SER A 150 -9.44 -6.02 0.37
N GLY A 151 -8.79 -7.06 -0.14
CA GLY A 151 -8.97 -7.43 -1.54
C GLY A 151 -8.18 -8.64 -1.98
N ARG A 152 -7.78 -8.62 -3.25
CA ARG A 152 -7.09 -9.70 -3.95
C ARG A 152 -5.58 -9.56 -3.77
N LEU A 153 -4.91 -10.64 -3.39
CA LEU A 153 -3.45 -10.65 -3.23
C LEU A 153 -2.78 -10.83 -4.60
N MET A 154 -2.02 -9.84 -5.03
CA MET A 154 -1.36 -9.87 -6.34
C MET A 154 0.12 -9.59 -6.25
N ILE A 155 0.90 -10.30 -7.06
CA ILE A 155 2.31 -10.07 -7.29
C ILE A 155 2.46 -9.34 -8.63
N ILE A 156 3.15 -8.21 -8.61
CA ILE A 156 3.42 -7.36 -9.77
C ILE A 156 4.92 -7.23 -9.98
N ASP A 157 5.37 -7.40 -11.22
CA ASP A 157 6.75 -7.17 -11.65
C ASP A 157 6.78 -6.07 -12.73
N VAL A 158 7.30 -4.89 -12.38
CA VAL A 158 7.32 -3.73 -13.29
C VAL A 158 8.21 -3.90 -14.52
N ASN A 159 9.09 -4.91 -14.53
CA ASN A 159 9.86 -5.27 -15.72
C ASN A 159 9.01 -6.01 -16.77
N LYS A 160 7.87 -6.55 -16.38
CA LYS A 160 6.92 -7.17 -17.31
C LYS A 160 5.95 -6.18 -17.93
N GLY A 161 5.69 -5.09 -17.24
CA GLY A 161 4.82 -4.01 -17.66
C GLY A 161 4.46 -3.10 -16.50
N ARG A 162 4.00 -1.88 -16.81
CA ARG A 162 3.70 -0.85 -15.81
C ARG A 162 2.26 -0.35 -15.86
N ARG A 163 1.44 -0.95 -16.73
CA ARG A 163 0.06 -0.51 -16.98
C ARG A 163 -0.88 -1.70 -16.99
N GLU A 164 -2.12 -1.46 -16.66
CA GLU A 164 -3.18 -2.45 -16.66
C GLU A 164 -2.72 -3.75 -15.96
N ALA A 165 -2.97 -4.92 -16.52
CA ALA A 165 -2.53 -6.19 -15.98
C ALA A 165 -1.17 -6.69 -16.52
N ASP A 166 -0.44 -5.87 -17.30
CA ASP A 166 0.78 -6.31 -17.98
C ASP A 166 1.89 -6.74 -17.00
N GLY A 167 1.99 -6.07 -15.85
CA GLY A 167 2.95 -6.40 -14.81
C GLY A 167 2.51 -7.49 -13.85
N VAL A 168 1.25 -7.93 -13.89
CA VAL A 168 0.77 -8.96 -12.95
C VAL A 168 1.38 -10.32 -13.29
N VAL A 169 2.11 -10.91 -12.34
CA VAL A 169 2.74 -12.21 -12.50
C VAL A 169 1.99 -13.32 -11.79
N ALA A 170 1.26 -13.00 -10.73
CA ALA A 170 0.41 -13.95 -10.03
C ALA A 170 -0.71 -13.25 -9.26
N GLU A 171 -1.83 -13.93 -9.13
CA GLU A 171 -2.88 -13.68 -8.15
C GLU A 171 -2.95 -14.91 -7.23
N ILE A 172 -2.97 -14.71 -5.92
CA ILE A 172 -3.06 -15.80 -4.93
C ILE A 172 -4.43 -15.71 -4.23
N PRO A 173 -5.22 -16.81 -4.18
CA PRO A 173 -5.02 -18.04 -4.94
C PRO A 173 -5.32 -17.78 -6.43
N TYR A 174 -5.04 -18.69 -7.30
CA TYR A 174 -5.19 -18.69 -8.77
C TYR A 174 -3.86 -18.51 -9.50
N SER A 175 -2.76 -19.00 -8.93
CA SER A 175 -1.45 -19.01 -9.58
C SER A 175 -1.52 -19.71 -10.95
N GLY A 176 -0.81 -19.14 -11.93
CA GLY A 176 -0.87 -19.63 -13.32
C GLY A 176 -2.09 -19.15 -14.13
N ARG A 177 -3.10 -18.56 -13.51
CA ARG A 177 -4.21 -17.92 -14.22
C ARG A 177 -3.81 -16.55 -14.73
N LYS A 178 -4.08 -16.27 -16.00
CA LYS A 178 -3.88 -14.91 -16.54
C LYS A 178 -4.91 -13.97 -15.93
N VAL A 179 -4.42 -12.93 -15.28
CA VAL A 179 -5.26 -11.82 -14.82
C VAL A 179 -5.60 -10.93 -16.00
N LEU A 180 -6.88 -10.67 -16.19
CA LEU A 180 -7.37 -9.72 -17.18
C LEU A 180 -7.68 -8.39 -16.50
N PRO A 181 -7.36 -7.24 -17.12
CA PRO A 181 -7.72 -5.95 -16.57
C PRO A 181 -9.24 -5.81 -16.55
N GLU A 182 -9.76 -5.34 -15.44
CA GLU A 182 -11.18 -5.16 -15.19
C GLU A 182 -11.44 -3.72 -14.81
N VAL A 183 -12.14 -2.99 -15.69
CA VAL A 183 -12.45 -1.57 -15.49
C VAL A 183 -13.73 -1.46 -14.66
N ARG A 184 -13.58 -1.48 -13.36
CA ARG A 184 -14.68 -1.25 -12.42
C ARG A 184 -14.15 -0.72 -11.10
N ASP A 185 -14.97 0.04 -10.42
CA ASP A 185 -14.63 0.63 -9.12
C ASP A 185 -14.44 -0.44 -8.03
N ARG A 186 -15.40 -1.34 -7.85
CA ARG A 186 -15.44 -2.30 -6.75
C ARG A 186 -14.77 -3.63 -7.10
N GLN A 187 -13.47 -3.61 -7.37
CA GLN A 187 -12.72 -4.76 -7.89
C GLN A 187 -12.62 -5.98 -6.95
N ALA A 188 -12.81 -5.77 -5.64
CA ALA A 188 -12.77 -6.85 -4.66
C ALA A 188 -14.16 -7.33 -4.22
N ASP A 189 -15.25 -6.71 -4.68
CA ASP A 189 -16.59 -7.11 -4.28
C ASP A 189 -16.92 -8.50 -4.83
N GLY A 190 -17.39 -9.38 -3.94
CA GLY A 190 -17.67 -10.77 -4.26
C GLY A 190 -16.43 -11.66 -4.42
N CYS A 191 -15.23 -11.15 -4.30
CA CYS A 191 -14.00 -11.94 -4.36
C CYS A 191 -13.64 -12.50 -2.98
N TRP A 192 -13.32 -13.78 -2.93
CA TRP A 192 -12.84 -14.50 -1.75
C TRP A 192 -11.74 -15.48 -2.17
N PRO A 193 -10.74 -15.77 -1.29
CA PRO A 193 -10.50 -15.10 -0.01
C PRO A 193 -10.16 -13.62 -0.16
N ARG A 194 -10.24 -12.85 0.95
CA ARG A 194 -9.75 -11.47 1.03
C ARG A 194 -8.50 -11.38 1.88
N PHE A 195 -7.62 -10.47 1.50
CA PHE A 195 -6.32 -10.29 2.11
C PHE A 195 -6.11 -8.86 2.57
N LEU A 196 -5.22 -8.69 3.55
CA LEU A 196 -4.72 -7.41 4.07
C LEU A 196 -3.23 -7.53 4.42
N GLN A 197 -2.49 -6.44 4.29
CA GLN A 197 -1.16 -6.22 4.85
C GLN A 197 -0.17 -7.37 4.57
N PRO A 198 0.10 -7.73 3.31
CA PRO A 198 1.01 -8.81 2.98
C PRO A 198 2.45 -8.46 3.41
N TRP A 199 3.15 -9.45 3.94
CA TRP A 199 4.56 -9.35 4.29
C TRP A 199 5.34 -10.44 3.55
N PRO A 200 6.13 -10.11 2.51
CA PRO A 200 6.91 -11.08 1.78
C PRO A 200 8.10 -11.55 2.61
N LEU A 201 8.21 -12.85 2.83
CA LEU A 201 9.39 -13.49 3.44
C LEU A 201 10.49 -13.73 2.40
N ASN A 202 10.08 -14.08 1.19
CA ASN A 202 10.89 -14.24 0.00
C ASN A 202 9.99 -14.18 -1.24
N ASP A 203 10.47 -14.67 -2.40
CA ASP A 203 9.71 -14.70 -3.66
C ASP A 203 8.60 -15.77 -3.72
N THR A 204 8.53 -16.65 -2.73
CA THR A 204 7.60 -17.77 -2.67
C THR A 204 6.59 -17.65 -1.53
N TYR A 205 7.03 -17.20 -0.35
CA TYR A 205 6.24 -17.23 0.88
C TYR A 205 5.90 -15.82 1.39
N PHE A 206 4.64 -15.67 1.83
CA PHE A 206 4.09 -14.41 2.30
C PHE A 206 3.29 -14.63 3.60
N LEU A 207 3.54 -13.82 4.61
CA LEU A 207 2.63 -13.69 5.75
C LEU A 207 1.54 -12.67 5.38
N VAL A 208 0.28 -12.96 5.71
CA VAL A 208 -0.83 -12.10 5.33
C VAL A 208 -2.01 -12.27 6.28
N ALA A 209 -2.69 -11.18 6.61
CA ALA A 209 -4.02 -11.31 7.20
C ALA A 209 -5.00 -11.74 6.10
N MET A 210 -5.75 -12.81 6.36
CA MET A 210 -6.69 -13.38 5.39
C MET A 210 -8.02 -13.71 6.04
N LYS A 211 -9.09 -13.46 5.29
CA LYS A 211 -10.43 -13.93 5.57
C LYS A 211 -10.88 -14.84 4.44
N ALA A 212 -11.12 -16.12 4.73
CA ALA A 212 -11.33 -17.13 3.70
C ALA A 212 -12.70 -17.01 3.01
N SER A 213 -13.74 -16.64 3.75
CA SER A 213 -15.12 -16.46 3.27
C SER A 213 -15.83 -15.33 4.04
N PRO A 214 -17.03 -14.90 3.63
CA PRO A 214 -17.81 -13.92 4.41
C PRO A 214 -18.07 -14.32 5.86
N GLU A 215 -18.17 -15.61 6.13
CA GLU A 215 -18.50 -16.19 7.45
C GLU A 215 -17.27 -16.50 8.31
N SER A 216 -16.06 -16.54 7.68
CA SER A 216 -14.82 -16.85 8.39
C SER A 216 -14.38 -15.66 9.27
N LEU A 217 -13.56 -15.94 10.27
CA LEU A 217 -12.81 -14.91 10.99
C LEU A 217 -11.61 -14.43 10.17
N TRP A 218 -11.04 -13.30 10.54
CA TRP A 218 -9.72 -12.89 10.09
C TRP A 218 -8.66 -13.69 10.82
N GLY A 219 -7.65 -14.17 10.10
CA GLY A 219 -6.51 -14.88 10.69
C GLY A 219 -5.20 -14.48 10.03
N LEU A 220 -4.10 -14.77 10.70
CA LEU A 220 -2.76 -14.70 10.12
C LEU A 220 -2.46 -16.01 9.40
N TYR A 221 -2.10 -15.91 8.14
CA TYR A 221 -1.80 -17.03 7.28
C TYR A 221 -0.39 -16.95 6.71
N LEU A 222 0.23 -18.11 6.52
CA LEU A 222 1.33 -18.29 5.60
C LEU A 222 0.75 -18.74 4.26
N VAL A 223 0.94 -17.94 3.23
CA VAL A 223 0.52 -18.28 1.86
C VAL A 223 1.74 -18.37 0.95
N ASP A 224 1.63 -19.12 -0.13
CA ASP A 224 2.71 -19.24 -1.10
C ASP A 224 2.25 -19.03 -2.55
N SER A 225 3.23 -18.92 -3.45
CA SER A 225 2.99 -18.72 -4.88
C SER A 225 2.42 -19.94 -5.60
N PHE A 226 2.19 -21.06 -4.90
CA PHE A 226 1.56 -22.29 -5.39
C PHE A 226 0.13 -22.48 -4.86
N ASP A 227 -0.46 -21.43 -4.28
CA ASP A 227 -1.81 -21.37 -3.73
C ASP A 227 -2.03 -22.17 -2.43
N ASN A 228 -0.94 -22.56 -1.74
CA ASN A 228 -1.09 -23.11 -0.38
C ASN A 228 -1.35 -21.97 0.61
N MET A 229 -2.30 -22.18 1.50
CA MET A 229 -2.72 -21.23 2.53
C MET A 229 -2.82 -21.95 3.86
N THR A 230 -1.86 -21.68 4.75
CA THR A 230 -1.79 -22.34 6.08
C THR A 230 -2.13 -21.33 7.15
N LEU A 231 -3.19 -21.59 7.91
CA LEU A 231 -3.55 -20.79 9.09
C LEU A 231 -2.46 -20.90 10.16
N ILE A 232 -1.97 -19.80 10.66
CA ILE A 232 -1.03 -19.71 11.79
C ILE A 232 -1.81 -19.46 13.08
N CYS A 233 -2.63 -18.42 13.10
CA CYS A 233 -3.51 -18.11 14.23
C CYS A 233 -4.72 -17.30 13.73
N GLU A 234 -5.79 -17.41 14.46
CA GLU A 234 -6.99 -16.59 14.30
C GLU A 234 -7.46 -16.14 15.68
N ASP A 235 -8.07 -14.98 15.77
CA ASP A 235 -8.54 -14.41 17.03
C ASP A 235 -10.06 -14.19 16.93
N GLU A 236 -10.80 -14.75 17.90
CA GLU A 236 -12.26 -14.58 18.01
C GLU A 236 -12.66 -13.17 18.44
N GLY A 237 -11.70 -12.35 18.88
CA GLY A 237 -11.91 -11.00 19.40
C GLY A 237 -11.70 -9.86 18.39
N VAL A 238 -11.46 -10.15 17.10
CA VAL A 238 -11.18 -9.14 16.07
C VAL A 238 -12.28 -9.06 15.02
#